data_926fb1ad1d6edd576f756911567949ed
#
_entry.id   926fb1ad1d6edd576f756911567949ed
#
_cell.length_a   1.000
_cell.length_b   1.000
_cell.length_c   1.000
_cell.angle_alpha   90.00
_cell.angle_beta   90.00
_cell.angle_gamma   90.00
#
_symmetry.space_group_name_H-M   'P 1'
#
loop_
_entity.id
_entity.type
_entity.pdbx_description
1 polymer ?
#
loop_
_entity_poly.entity_id
_entity_poly.type
_entity_poly.pdbx_seq_one_letter_code
_entity_poly.pdbx_strand_id
1 'polypeptide(L)'
;QGFIEFNREYVKTLENWGIYQPEGKTAEGTPLAAINPVARTNVCPQYFKPDAMAMFAFTYTLPTDSGMRSFMLSGGGEARQGSEPYRERIAAFGDTSAAGLRTKLDVVLREMSERLRSLGFGWDDVTTAHLYSVQDMGALVGEVLAKHDENYMPPEAKHAMDQAAAAKAAQSLKP
;
A
#
# COMPACT_ATOMS: atom_id res chain seq x y z
N GLN A 1 -16.95 -11.73 -6.10
CA GLN A 1 -16.69 -13.03 -6.77
C GLN A 1 -15.58 -12.88 -7.80
N GLY A 2 -15.64 -11.91 -8.73
CA GLY A 2 -14.63 -11.71 -9.79
C GLY A 2 -13.20 -11.46 -9.31
N PHE A 3 -13.00 -10.81 -8.14
CA PHE A 3 -11.66 -10.59 -7.58
C PHE A 3 -10.98 -11.89 -7.12
N ILE A 4 -11.75 -12.82 -6.54
CA ILE A 4 -11.25 -14.14 -6.12
C ILE A 4 -10.88 -14.98 -7.34
N GLU A 5 -11.73 -14.97 -8.36
CA GLU A 5 -11.48 -15.69 -9.62
C GLU A 5 -10.26 -15.13 -10.33
N PHE A 6 -10.15 -13.80 -10.43
CA PHE A 6 -8.96 -13.14 -10.97
C PHE A 6 -7.68 -13.56 -10.24
N ASN A 7 -7.68 -13.51 -8.90
CA ASN A 7 -6.51 -13.91 -8.12
C ASN A 7 -6.10 -15.36 -8.38
N ARG A 8 -7.07 -16.27 -8.52
CA ARG A 8 -6.81 -17.68 -8.82
C ARG A 8 -6.11 -17.84 -10.16
N GLU A 9 -6.60 -17.21 -11.21
CA GLU A 9 -6.01 -17.30 -12.55
C GLU A 9 -4.64 -16.60 -12.62
N TYR A 10 -4.51 -15.47 -11.94
CA TYR A 10 -3.25 -14.75 -11.82
C TYR A 10 -2.16 -15.61 -11.16
N VAL A 11 -2.47 -16.27 -10.04
CA VAL A 11 -1.52 -17.12 -9.32
C VAL A 11 -1.11 -18.32 -10.18
N LYS A 12 -2.04 -18.96 -10.89
CA LYS A 12 -1.70 -20.03 -11.84
C LYS A 12 -0.74 -19.58 -12.94
N THR A 13 -0.92 -18.36 -13.45
CA THR A 13 -0.02 -17.80 -14.45
C THR A 13 1.39 -17.65 -13.89
N LEU A 14 1.53 -17.13 -12.67
CA LEU A 14 2.83 -17.00 -12.00
C LEU A 14 3.47 -18.36 -11.69
N GLU A 15 2.67 -19.36 -11.33
CA GLU A 15 3.12 -20.73 -11.12
C GLU A 15 3.66 -21.35 -12.40
N ASN A 16 2.93 -21.22 -13.51
CA ASN A 16 3.35 -21.69 -14.82
C ASN A 16 4.66 -21.02 -15.31
N TRP A 17 4.91 -19.79 -14.87
CA TRP A 17 6.17 -19.08 -15.15
C TRP A 17 7.29 -19.43 -14.15
N GLY A 18 7.02 -20.27 -13.15
CA GLY A 18 7.99 -20.61 -12.12
C GLY A 18 8.30 -19.49 -11.13
N ILE A 19 7.47 -18.45 -11.08
CA ILE A 19 7.62 -17.29 -10.19
C ILE A 19 6.94 -17.54 -8.84
N TYR A 20 5.74 -18.12 -8.86
CA TYR A 20 5.01 -18.49 -7.66
C TYR A 20 5.29 -19.93 -7.26
N GLN A 21 5.56 -20.14 -5.98
CA GLN A 21 5.69 -21.47 -5.39
C GLN A 21 4.48 -21.70 -4.48
N PRO A 22 3.61 -22.69 -4.77
CA PRO A 22 2.48 -23.01 -3.93
C PRO A 22 2.91 -23.62 -2.59
N GLU A 23 1.99 -23.66 -1.65
CA GLU A 23 2.16 -24.43 -0.41
C GLU A 23 2.49 -25.89 -0.74
N GLY A 24 3.38 -26.48 0.06
CA GLY A 24 3.83 -27.84 -0.15
C GLY A 24 4.42 -28.44 1.09
N LYS A 25 5.21 -29.48 0.87
CA LYS A 25 6.02 -30.13 1.93
C LYS A 25 7.38 -30.47 1.37
N THR A 26 8.39 -30.43 2.22
CA THR A 26 9.71 -30.99 1.87
C THR A 26 9.62 -32.51 1.71
N ALA A 27 10.70 -33.15 1.24
CA ALA A 27 10.79 -34.59 1.15
C ALA A 27 10.62 -35.28 2.52
N GLU A 28 11.00 -34.58 3.60
CA GLU A 28 10.87 -35.00 4.98
C GLU A 28 9.50 -34.71 5.60
N GLY A 29 8.57 -34.11 4.82
CA GLY A 29 7.21 -33.82 5.25
C GLY A 29 7.03 -32.49 6.00
N THR A 30 8.06 -31.64 6.08
CA THR A 30 7.95 -30.30 6.70
C THR A 30 7.08 -29.38 5.84
N PRO A 31 6.08 -28.71 6.41
CA PRO A 31 5.25 -27.77 5.66
C PRO A 31 6.09 -26.63 5.06
N LEU A 32 5.85 -26.31 3.79
CA LEU A 32 6.38 -25.15 3.09
C LEU A 32 5.25 -24.16 2.85
N ALA A 33 5.44 -22.92 3.28
CA ALA A 33 4.51 -21.84 2.98
C ALA A 33 4.57 -21.45 1.49
N ALA A 34 3.46 -20.96 0.96
CA ALA A 34 3.44 -20.36 -0.38
C ALA A 34 4.40 -19.17 -0.45
N ILE A 35 5.12 -19.06 -1.57
CA ILE A 35 6.01 -17.92 -1.85
C ILE A 35 5.49 -17.20 -3.08
N ASN A 36 5.09 -15.94 -2.90
CA ASN A 36 4.74 -15.04 -4.00
C ASN A 36 5.67 -13.81 -3.96
N PRO A 37 6.70 -13.77 -4.80
CA PRO A 37 7.66 -12.67 -4.82
C PRO A 37 7.14 -11.42 -5.55
N VAL A 38 5.91 -11.46 -6.06
CA VAL A 38 5.34 -10.36 -6.82
C VAL A 38 4.53 -9.45 -5.91
N ALA A 39 5.05 -8.25 -5.65
CA ALA A 39 4.27 -7.18 -5.04
C ALA A 39 3.26 -6.63 -6.06
N ARG A 40 1.99 -6.53 -5.66
CA ARG A 40 0.91 -6.10 -6.54
C ARG A 40 -0.07 -5.18 -5.83
N THR A 41 -0.54 -4.18 -6.57
CA THR A 41 -1.66 -3.33 -6.17
C THR A 41 -2.71 -3.34 -7.28
N ASN A 42 -3.96 -3.58 -6.91
CA ASN A 42 -5.09 -3.49 -7.82
C ASN A 42 -5.94 -2.29 -7.43
N VAL A 43 -6.27 -1.48 -8.42
CA VAL A 43 -7.15 -0.31 -8.25
C VAL A 43 -8.28 -0.36 -9.26
N CYS A 44 -9.43 0.19 -8.88
CA CYS A 44 -10.55 0.42 -9.78
C CYS A 44 -10.71 1.93 -9.95
N PRO A 45 -10.27 2.52 -11.08
CA PRO A 45 -10.36 3.97 -11.28
C PRO A 45 -11.81 4.45 -11.21
N GLN A 46 -12.05 5.57 -10.52
CA GLN A 46 -13.37 6.22 -10.50
C GLN A 46 -13.66 6.92 -11.83
N TYR A 47 -12.63 7.53 -12.41
CA TYR A 47 -12.67 8.21 -13.69
C TYR A 47 -11.82 7.48 -14.71
N PHE A 48 -12.15 7.58 -15.99
CA PHE A 48 -11.42 6.95 -17.09
C PHE A 48 -11.23 5.45 -16.90
N LYS A 49 -12.32 4.77 -16.51
CA LYS A 49 -12.31 3.30 -16.33
C LYS A 49 -11.95 2.63 -17.64
N PRO A 50 -10.97 1.72 -17.65
CA PRO A 50 -10.69 0.92 -18.83
C PRO A 50 -11.85 -0.05 -19.10
N ASP A 51 -12.10 -0.38 -20.37
CA ASP A 51 -13.16 -1.31 -20.78
C ASP A 51 -12.91 -2.74 -20.29
N ALA A 52 -11.65 -3.07 -20.07
CA ALA A 52 -11.22 -4.35 -19.54
C ALA A 52 -10.10 -4.18 -18.52
N MET A 53 -9.81 -5.24 -17.77
CA MET A 53 -8.68 -5.27 -16.86
C MET A 53 -7.38 -5.06 -17.63
N ALA A 54 -6.58 -4.10 -17.21
CA ALA A 54 -5.35 -3.71 -17.86
C ALA A 54 -4.20 -3.57 -16.86
N MET A 55 -2.99 -3.88 -17.30
CA MET A 55 -1.78 -3.58 -16.57
C MET A 55 -1.40 -2.12 -16.84
N PHE A 56 -1.28 -1.33 -15.79
CA PHE A 56 -0.87 0.07 -15.91
C PHE A 56 0.66 0.21 -15.97
N ALA A 57 1.37 -0.46 -15.07
CA ALA A 57 2.82 -0.43 -14.99
C ALA A 57 3.34 -1.69 -14.27
N PHE A 58 4.61 -1.99 -14.47
CA PHE A 58 5.34 -2.99 -13.70
C PHE A 58 6.77 -2.55 -13.47
N THR A 59 7.39 -3.08 -12.42
CA THR A 59 8.81 -2.96 -12.14
C THR A 59 9.43 -4.34 -12.06
N TYR A 60 10.71 -4.41 -12.32
CA TYR A 60 11.49 -5.65 -12.22
C TYR A 60 12.90 -5.34 -11.71
N THR A 61 13.53 -6.34 -11.14
CA THR A 61 14.90 -6.21 -10.63
C THR A 61 15.92 -6.52 -11.73
N LEU A 62 17.01 -5.77 -11.71
CA LEU A 62 18.19 -6.04 -12.53
C LEU A 62 19.38 -6.34 -11.63
N PRO A 63 20.29 -7.22 -12.03
CA PRO A 63 21.57 -7.39 -11.35
C PRO A 63 22.32 -6.06 -11.28
N THR A 64 22.92 -5.76 -10.14
CA THR A 64 23.71 -4.55 -9.93
C THR A 64 24.82 -4.80 -8.92
N ASP A 65 25.95 -4.14 -9.10
CA ASP A 65 27.08 -4.16 -8.18
C ASP A 65 27.01 -3.01 -7.14
N SER A 66 25.91 -2.24 -7.13
CA SER A 66 25.78 -1.05 -6.28
C SER A 66 25.81 -1.35 -4.78
N GLY A 67 25.50 -2.59 -4.38
CA GLY A 67 25.34 -2.97 -2.98
C GLY A 67 24.12 -2.35 -2.27
N MET A 68 23.40 -1.43 -2.94
CA MET A 68 22.20 -0.82 -2.39
C MET A 68 21.03 -1.82 -2.40
N ARG A 69 20.41 -1.97 -1.24
CA ARG A 69 19.17 -2.73 -1.12
C ARG A 69 18.00 -1.87 -1.58
N SER A 70 17.07 -2.46 -2.30
CA SER A 70 15.80 -1.84 -2.68
C SER A 70 14.65 -2.80 -2.40
N PHE A 71 13.45 -2.27 -2.36
CA PHE A 71 12.24 -3.07 -2.14
C PHE A 71 11.07 -2.52 -2.93
N MET A 72 10.09 -3.39 -3.16
CA MET A 72 8.75 -3.03 -3.60
C MET A 72 7.76 -3.65 -2.62
N LEU A 73 6.91 -2.82 -2.03
CA LEU A 73 5.92 -3.26 -1.06
C LEU A 73 4.54 -3.36 -1.75
N SER A 74 3.90 -4.52 -1.63
CA SER A 74 2.52 -4.68 -2.12
C SER A 74 1.55 -3.83 -1.33
N GLY A 75 0.52 -3.32 -1.99
CA GLY A 75 -0.52 -2.52 -1.35
C GLY A 75 -1.32 -3.30 -0.30
N GLY A 76 -1.96 -2.56 0.58
CA GLY A 76 -2.94 -3.03 1.56
C GLY A 76 -4.18 -2.14 1.55
N GLY A 77 -5.25 -2.62 2.15
CA GLY A 77 -6.50 -1.91 2.31
C GLY A 77 -6.95 -1.90 3.77
N GLU A 78 -8.08 -1.25 4.04
CA GLU A 78 -8.65 -1.14 5.38
C GLU A 78 -9.27 -2.44 5.91
N ALA A 79 -9.21 -3.55 5.18
CA ALA A 79 -9.67 -4.85 5.65
C ALA A 79 -8.54 -5.58 6.38
N ARG A 80 -8.72 -5.78 7.69
CA ARG A 80 -7.75 -6.51 8.54
C ARG A 80 -7.60 -7.95 8.08
N GLN A 81 -6.46 -8.55 8.38
CA GLN A 81 -6.27 -9.99 8.23
C GLN A 81 -7.14 -10.74 9.26
N GLY A 82 -7.68 -11.90 8.88
CA GLY A 82 -8.52 -12.70 9.77
C GLY A 82 -9.38 -13.71 9.01
N SER A 83 -10.05 -14.55 9.76
CA SER A 83 -10.99 -15.58 9.27
C SER A 83 -12.45 -15.13 9.26
N GLU A 84 -12.76 -14.01 9.88
CA GLU A 84 -14.10 -13.45 9.96
C GLU A 84 -14.59 -13.06 8.55
N PRO A 85 -15.90 -12.92 8.34
CA PRO A 85 -16.45 -12.43 7.08
C PRO A 85 -15.77 -11.11 6.65
N TYR A 86 -15.45 -10.99 5.38
CA TYR A 86 -14.67 -9.86 4.84
C TYR A 86 -15.20 -8.50 5.30
N ARG A 87 -16.53 -8.33 5.34
CA ARG A 87 -17.19 -7.09 5.73
C ARG A 87 -16.89 -6.70 7.18
N GLU A 88 -16.77 -7.67 8.08
CA GLU A 88 -16.51 -7.45 9.50
C GLU A 88 -15.04 -7.05 9.77
N ARG A 89 -14.16 -7.39 8.86
CA ARG A 89 -12.74 -7.03 8.92
C ARG A 89 -12.44 -5.61 8.44
N ILE A 90 -13.38 -4.97 7.73
CA ILE A 90 -13.20 -3.61 7.23
C ILE A 90 -13.24 -2.62 8.38
N ALA A 91 -12.16 -1.88 8.58
CA ALA A 91 -12.07 -0.86 9.60
C ALA A 91 -13.09 0.26 9.33
N ALA A 92 -13.82 0.68 10.34
CA ALA A 92 -14.85 1.73 10.25
C ALA A 92 -15.76 1.53 9.02
N PHE A 93 -16.32 0.31 8.85
CA PHE A 93 -17.14 -0.03 7.69
C PHE A 93 -18.28 0.97 7.47
N GLY A 94 -18.39 1.51 6.25
CA GLY A 94 -19.41 2.47 5.87
C GLY A 94 -19.20 3.90 6.40
N ASP A 95 -18.25 4.12 7.29
CA ASP A 95 -17.94 5.45 7.82
C ASP A 95 -16.98 6.20 6.88
N THR A 96 -17.48 7.29 6.29
CA THR A 96 -16.73 8.21 5.42
C THR A 96 -16.46 9.56 6.10
N SER A 97 -16.76 9.69 7.40
CA SER A 97 -16.38 10.87 8.17
C SER A 97 -14.85 10.98 8.29
N ALA A 98 -14.33 12.15 8.62
CA ALA A 98 -12.90 12.35 8.88
C ALA A 98 -12.36 11.39 9.93
N ALA A 99 -13.13 11.07 10.97
CA ALA A 99 -12.75 10.10 12.01
C ALA A 99 -12.70 8.67 11.45
N GLY A 100 -13.70 8.27 10.65
CA GLY A 100 -13.75 6.97 10.00
C GLY A 100 -12.61 6.79 8.98
N LEU A 101 -12.34 7.80 8.16
CA LEU A 101 -11.23 7.79 7.20
C LEU A 101 -9.87 7.71 7.92
N ARG A 102 -9.70 8.42 9.03
CA ARG A 102 -8.50 8.32 9.87
C ARG A 102 -8.30 6.91 10.40
N THR A 103 -9.36 6.29 10.93
CA THR A 103 -9.30 4.91 11.43
C THR A 103 -8.90 3.92 10.33
N LYS A 104 -9.41 4.08 9.12
CA LYS A 104 -9.05 3.26 7.95
C LYS A 104 -7.57 3.44 7.60
N LEU A 105 -7.12 4.68 7.51
CA LEU A 105 -5.73 5.00 7.16
C LEU A 105 -4.75 4.48 8.22
N ASP A 106 -5.05 4.62 9.52
CA ASP A 106 -4.25 4.08 10.63
C ASP A 106 -4.05 2.55 10.51
N VAL A 107 -5.10 1.82 10.13
CA VAL A 107 -5.02 0.36 9.91
C VAL A 107 -4.08 0.02 8.76
N VAL A 108 -4.23 0.72 7.62
CA VAL A 108 -3.39 0.50 6.44
C VAL A 108 -1.92 0.81 6.75
N LEU A 109 -1.64 1.96 7.36
CA LEU A 109 -0.27 2.36 7.67
C LEU A 109 0.41 1.44 8.69
N ARG A 110 -0.34 0.93 9.67
CA ARG A 110 0.19 -0.07 10.60
C ARG A 110 0.63 -1.33 9.87
N GLU A 111 -0.21 -1.85 8.99
CA GLU A 111 0.11 -3.02 8.17
C GLU A 111 1.33 -2.77 7.28
N MET A 112 1.41 -1.61 6.63
CA MET A 112 2.57 -1.23 5.81
C MET A 112 3.84 -1.12 6.65
N SER A 113 3.77 -0.51 7.84
CA SER A 113 4.91 -0.41 8.77
C SER A 113 5.41 -1.78 9.23
N GLU A 114 4.51 -2.73 9.48
CA GLU A 114 4.87 -4.11 9.84
C GLU A 114 5.58 -4.83 8.69
N ARG A 115 5.07 -4.66 7.46
CA ARG A 115 5.70 -5.24 6.27
C ARG A 115 7.07 -4.63 5.99
N LEU A 116 7.23 -3.31 6.09
CA LEU A 116 8.53 -2.63 5.96
C LEU A 116 9.55 -3.21 6.96
N ARG A 117 9.17 -3.27 8.23
CA ARG A 117 10.02 -3.83 9.28
C ARG A 117 10.41 -5.29 9.03
N SER A 118 9.49 -6.10 8.52
CA SER A 118 9.78 -7.51 8.19
C SER A 118 10.82 -7.67 7.07
N LEU A 119 10.94 -6.66 6.18
CA LEU A 119 11.95 -6.61 5.14
C LEU A 119 13.26 -5.95 5.61
N GLY A 120 13.30 -5.43 6.83
CA GLY A 120 14.43 -4.70 7.40
C GLY A 120 14.55 -3.28 6.87
N PHE A 121 13.42 -2.64 6.56
CA PHE A 121 13.30 -1.25 6.13
C PHE A 121 12.37 -0.46 7.05
N GLY A 122 12.46 0.86 6.98
CA GLY A 122 11.57 1.81 7.62
C GLY A 122 10.94 2.78 6.62
N TRP A 123 10.16 3.71 7.13
CA TRP A 123 9.55 4.76 6.29
C TRP A 123 10.59 5.69 5.67
N ASP A 124 11.75 5.89 6.32
CA ASP A 124 12.87 6.68 5.79
C ASP A 124 13.46 6.07 4.49
N ASP A 125 13.27 4.79 4.27
CA ASP A 125 13.73 4.09 3.07
C ASP A 125 12.73 4.17 1.91
N VAL A 126 11.52 4.72 2.15
CA VAL A 126 10.45 4.79 1.15
C VAL A 126 10.68 6.00 0.24
N THR A 127 10.93 5.74 -1.04
CA THR A 127 11.13 6.81 -2.04
C THR A 127 9.84 7.26 -2.71
N THR A 128 8.83 6.38 -2.76
CA THR A 128 7.54 6.67 -3.39
C THR A 128 6.45 5.86 -2.71
N ALA A 129 5.33 6.50 -2.38
CA ALA A 129 4.13 5.86 -1.87
C ALA A 129 2.91 6.30 -2.68
N HIS A 130 2.01 5.36 -2.94
CA HIS A 130 0.77 5.63 -3.66
C HIS A 130 -0.43 5.38 -2.74
N LEU A 131 -1.27 6.37 -2.60
CA LEU A 131 -2.55 6.27 -1.90
C LEU A 131 -3.70 6.37 -2.90
N TYR A 132 -4.59 5.39 -2.88
CA TYR A 132 -5.79 5.36 -3.72
C TYR A 132 -7.03 5.50 -2.86
N SER A 133 -7.80 6.53 -3.10
CA SER A 133 -9.06 6.81 -2.38
C SER A 133 -10.04 7.53 -3.30
N VAL A 134 -11.33 7.26 -3.13
CA VAL A 134 -12.42 8.06 -3.74
C VAL A 134 -12.83 9.24 -2.84
N GLN A 135 -12.30 9.28 -1.63
CA GLN A 135 -12.49 10.36 -0.66
C GLN A 135 -11.29 11.28 -0.67
N ASP A 136 -11.51 12.56 -0.41
CA ASP A 136 -10.39 13.49 -0.20
C ASP A 136 -9.67 13.16 1.12
N MET A 137 -8.42 12.73 0.97
CA MET A 137 -7.56 12.34 2.08
C MET A 137 -6.45 13.37 2.38
N GLY A 138 -6.38 14.47 1.61
CA GLY A 138 -5.23 15.37 1.62
C GLY A 138 -4.83 15.87 3.01
N ALA A 139 -5.78 16.35 3.80
CA ALA A 139 -5.51 16.84 5.15
C ALA A 139 -5.14 15.72 6.13
N LEU A 140 -5.71 14.53 5.96
CA LEU A 140 -5.50 13.39 6.88
C LEU A 140 -4.16 12.70 6.66
N VAL A 141 -3.69 12.63 5.41
CA VAL A 141 -2.46 11.91 5.07
C VAL A 141 -1.27 12.49 5.83
N GLY A 142 -1.10 13.82 5.81
CA GLY A 142 -0.01 14.48 6.52
C GLY A 142 -0.05 14.25 8.03
N GLU A 143 -1.24 14.34 8.66
CA GLU A 143 -1.37 14.13 10.10
C GLU A 143 -1.09 12.69 10.54
N VAL A 144 -1.54 11.71 9.76
CA VAL A 144 -1.44 10.31 10.15
C VAL A 144 -0.04 9.78 9.86
N LEU A 145 0.57 10.16 8.76
CA LEU A 145 1.97 9.82 8.47
C LEU A 145 2.92 10.38 9.52
N ALA A 146 2.75 11.63 9.92
CA ALA A 146 3.57 12.24 10.97
C ALA A 146 3.49 11.51 12.33
N LYS A 147 2.41 10.78 12.61
CA LYS A 147 2.29 9.96 13.83
C LYS A 147 3.00 8.61 13.73
N HIS A 148 3.11 8.06 12.53
CA HIS A 148 3.70 6.75 12.32
C HIS A 148 5.22 6.82 12.12
N ASP A 149 5.70 7.98 11.66
CA ASP A 149 7.12 8.26 11.54
C ASP A 149 7.36 9.77 11.64
N GLU A 150 8.01 10.21 12.71
CA GLU A 150 8.31 11.64 12.95
C GLU A 150 9.18 12.25 11.84
N ASN A 151 9.87 11.42 11.06
CA ASN A 151 10.81 11.87 10.04
C ASN A 151 10.26 11.71 8.60
N TYR A 152 9.21 10.89 8.41
CA TYR A 152 8.68 10.68 7.07
C TYR A 152 7.68 11.76 6.66
N MET A 153 8.07 12.55 5.68
CA MET A 153 7.19 13.49 4.99
C MET A 153 7.27 13.23 3.48
N PRO A 154 6.21 12.68 2.86
CA PRO A 154 6.18 12.53 1.41
C PRO A 154 6.49 13.87 0.73
N PRO A 155 7.23 13.89 -0.38
CA PRO A 155 7.58 15.12 -1.09
C PRO A 155 6.35 16.00 -1.41
N GLU A 156 5.22 15.39 -1.78
CA GLU A 156 3.98 16.09 -2.07
C GLU A 156 3.35 16.68 -0.80
N ALA A 157 3.38 15.96 0.32
CA ALA A 157 2.88 16.45 1.60
C ALA A 157 3.77 17.60 2.13
N LYS A 158 5.07 17.48 1.99
CA LYS A 158 6.02 18.56 2.32
C LYS A 158 5.73 19.80 1.48
N HIS A 159 5.57 19.64 0.17
CA HIS A 159 5.24 20.75 -0.73
C HIS A 159 3.90 21.42 -0.38
N ALA A 160 2.87 20.64 -0.06
CA ALA A 160 1.58 21.17 0.38
C ALA A 160 1.68 21.90 1.73
N MET A 161 2.45 21.38 2.68
CA MET A 161 2.70 22.04 3.96
C MET A 161 3.48 23.33 3.79
N ASP A 162 4.52 23.33 2.95
CA ASP A 162 5.33 24.52 2.67
C ASP A 162 4.48 25.61 1.99
N GLN A 163 3.58 25.24 1.08
CA GLN A 163 2.62 26.16 0.47
C GLN A 163 1.61 26.72 1.49
N ALA A 164 1.07 25.85 2.36
CA ALA A 164 0.14 26.27 3.42
C ALA A 164 0.81 27.19 4.43
N ALA A 165 2.05 26.89 4.81
CA ALA A 165 2.85 27.73 5.70
C ALA A 165 3.16 29.09 5.07
N ALA A 166 3.53 29.12 3.79
CA ALA A 166 3.76 30.35 3.03
C ALA A 166 2.50 31.21 2.91
N ALA A 167 1.34 30.57 2.63
CA ALA A 167 0.05 31.26 2.57
C ALA A 167 -0.37 31.87 3.91
N LYS A 168 -0.13 31.13 5.02
CA LYS A 168 -0.40 31.59 6.39
C LYS A 168 0.51 32.75 6.79
N ALA A 169 1.79 32.70 6.44
CA ALA A 169 2.74 33.78 6.65
C ALA A 169 2.38 35.04 5.84
N ALA A 170 1.92 34.87 4.59
CA ALA A 170 1.44 35.98 3.76
C ALA A 170 0.16 36.63 4.29
N GLN A 171 -0.72 35.87 4.97
CA GLN A 171 -1.91 36.42 5.62
C GLN A 171 -1.58 37.21 6.90
N SER A 172 -0.56 36.80 7.65
CA SER A 172 -0.14 37.49 8.87
C SER A 172 0.64 38.77 8.63
N LEU A 173 1.06 39.03 7.38
CA LEU A 173 1.77 40.23 6.94
C LEU A 173 0.87 41.30 6.31
N LYS A 174 -0.44 41.05 6.24
CA LYS A 174 -1.40 42.09 5.81
C LYS A 174 -1.74 43.01 6.99
N PRO A 175 -1.52 44.32 6.87
CA PRO A 175 -1.80 45.29 7.91
C PRO A 175 -3.30 45.41 8.23
#